data_e582967d144ebc82f78cf5649c1e3515
#
_entry.id   e582967d144ebc82f78cf5649c1e3515
#
_cell.length_a   1.000
_cell.length_b   1.000
_cell.length_c   1.000
_cell.angle_alpha   90.00
_cell.angle_beta   90.00
_cell.angle_gamma   90.00
#
_symmetry.space_group_name_H-M   'P 1'
#
loop_
_entity.id
_entity.type
_entity.pdbx_description
1 polymer ?
#
loop_
_entity_poly.entity_id
_entity_poly.type
_entity_poly.pdbx_seq_one_letter_code
_entity_poly.pdbx_strand_id
1 'polypeptide(L)'
;MRRIAIVTLTVMLSATLPTLQGMAQTKDALERKIVDKVSPVYPALAKRMNLRGVVKLEVVVRPNGTVKSAKVMGGNPVLVDSAADAVQKWKFEPTANETTGIVEVSFEPR
;
A
#
# COMPACT_ATOMS: atom_id res chain seq x y z
N MET A 1 62.00 5.42 39.72
CA MET A 1 60.80 6.14 39.28
C MET A 1 59.99 5.37 38.35
N ARG A 2 58.87 5.08 38.75
CA ARG A 2 58.03 4.32 37.89
C ARG A 2 56.97 5.18 37.32
N ARG A 3 56.81 5.09 36.06
CA ARG A 3 55.73 5.77 35.38
C ARG A 3 54.66 4.80 35.10
N ILE A 4 53.52 5.09 35.63
CA ILE A 4 52.35 4.29 35.34
C ILE A 4 51.59 5.02 34.25
N ALA A 5 51.64 4.45 33.08
CA ALA A 5 50.86 4.93 32.01
C ALA A 5 49.41 4.45 32.22
N ILE A 6 48.58 5.32 32.65
CA ILE A 6 47.18 5.00 32.73
C ILE A 6 46.57 5.18 31.35
N VAL A 7 46.40 4.08 30.69
CA VAL A 7 45.67 4.09 29.45
C VAL A 7 44.21 4.12 29.79
N THR A 8 43.67 5.28 29.75
CA THR A 8 42.23 5.40 29.86
C THR A 8 41.66 4.95 28.55
N LEU A 9 41.20 3.73 28.54
CA LEU A 9 40.46 3.21 27.41
C LEU A 9 39.09 3.85 27.43
N THR A 10 38.96 4.89 26.65
CA THR A 10 37.64 5.49 26.45
C THR A 10 36.88 4.56 25.52
N VAL A 11 36.09 3.71 26.09
CA VAL A 11 35.17 2.93 25.29
C VAL A 11 34.08 3.87 24.82
N MET A 12 34.20 4.29 23.60
CA MET A 12 33.13 4.98 22.93
C MET A 12 32.07 3.96 22.65
N LEU A 13 31.13 3.88 23.56
CA LEU A 13 29.91 3.10 23.30
C LEU A 13 29.06 3.89 22.36
N SER A 14 29.24 3.67 21.08
CA SER A 14 28.33 4.17 20.09
C SER A 14 27.05 3.34 20.19
N ALA A 15 26.15 3.79 20.99
CA ALA A 15 24.83 3.21 21.02
C ALA A 15 24.13 3.59 19.73
N THR A 16 24.20 2.71 18.77
CA THR A 16 23.33 2.83 17.60
C THR A 16 21.93 2.48 18.06
N LEU A 17 21.17 3.52 18.34
CA LEU A 17 19.75 3.32 18.61
C LEU A 17 19.11 2.79 17.36
N PRO A 18 18.39 1.67 17.45
CA PRO A 18 17.63 1.23 16.30
C PRO A 18 16.61 2.30 15.96
N THR A 19 16.74 2.84 14.78
CA THR A 19 15.75 3.75 14.25
C THR A 19 14.45 3.00 14.11
N LEU A 20 13.42 3.49 14.76
CA LEU A 20 12.09 2.89 14.70
C LEU A 20 11.40 3.22 13.38
N GLN A 21 12.10 3.01 12.27
CA GLN A 21 11.58 3.32 10.94
C GLN A 21 10.42 2.42 10.53
N GLY A 22 10.23 1.32 11.22
CA GLY A 22 9.13 0.41 10.94
C GLY A 22 7.80 0.80 11.56
N MET A 23 7.75 1.92 12.29
CA MET A 23 6.54 2.31 13.00
C MET A 23 5.63 3.22 12.19
N ALA A 24 6.11 3.76 11.09
CA ALA A 24 5.24 4.43 10.14
C ALA A 24 4.44 3.35 9.43
N GLN A 25 3.16 3.25 9.77
CA GLN A 25 2.26 2.27 9.19
C GLN A 25 1.83 2.67 7.78
N THR A 26 2.80 2.95 6.96
CA THR A 26 2.56 3.13 5.54
C THR A 26 2.41 1.76 4.94
N LYS A 27 1.20 1.43 4.52
CA LYS A 27 0.99 0.20 3.78
C LYS A 27 1.54 0.37 2.40
N ASP A 28 2.38 -0.57 2.03
CA ASP A 28 3.05 -0.54 0.74
C ASP A 28 2.11 -0.91 -0.40
N ALA A 29 2.47 -0.49 -1.59
CA ALA A 29 1.78 -0.91 -2.80
C ALA A 29 1.79 -2.44 -2.91
N LEU A 30 0.73 -2.98 -3.47
CA LEU A 30 0.62 -4.41 -3.69
C LEU A 30 1.63 -4.84 -4.76
N GLU A 31 2.58 -5.68 -4.38
CA GLU A 31 3.67 -6.12 -5.27
C GLU A 31 3.29 -7.26 -6.21
N ARG A 32 2.06 -7.69 -6.15
CA ARG A 32 1.61 -8.83 -6.92
C ARG A 32 1.18 -8.41 -8.32
N LYS A 33 1.58 -9.18 -9.31
CA LYS A 33 1.25 -8.87 -10.70
C LYS A 33 -0.25 -9.01 -10.96
N ILE A 34 -0.82 -8.02 -11.63
CA ILE A 34 -2.23 -8.03 -12.04
C ILE A 34 -2.33 -8.81 -13.35
N VAL A 35 -3.14 -9.85 -13.36
CA VAL A 35 -3.38 -10.68 -14.55
C VAL A 35 -4.57 -10.17 -15.33
N ASP A 36 -5.63 -9.79 -14.63
CA ASP A 36 -6.84 -9.28 -15.25
C ASP A 36 -7.31 -8.05 -14.45
N LYS A 37 -7.29 -6.91 -15.12
CA LYS A 37 -7.67 -5.63 -14.54
C LYS A 37 -8.98 -5.15 -15.13
N VAL A 38 -9.99 -5.01 -14.28
CA VAL A 38 -11.31 -4.53 -14.69
C VAL A 38 -11.37 -3.02 -14.48
N SER A 39 -11.73 -2.29 -15.51
CA SER A 39 -11.91 -0.84 -15.40
C SER A 39 -13.16 -0.52 -14.59
N PRO A 40 -13.09 0.47 -13.70
CA PRO A 40 -14.26 0.87 -12.93
C PRO A 40 -15.30 1.55 -13.84
N VAL A 41 -16.57 1.38 -13.49
CA VAL A 41 -17.64 2.10 -14.14
C VAL A 41 -17.61 3.54 -13.64
N TYR A 42 -17.53 4.49 -14.57
CA TYR A 42 -17.54 5.91 -14.21
C TYR A 42 -18.96 6.32 -13.84
N PRO A 43 -19.24 6.70 -12.58
CA PRO A 43 -20.60 7.05 -12.19
C PRO A 43 -21.14 8.23 -13.00
N ALA A 44 -22.42 8.17 -13.36
CA ALA A 44 -23.05 9.23 -14.15
C ALA A 44 -22.93 10.61 -13.48
N LEU A 45 -23.10 10.65 -12.17
CA LEU A 45 -22.95 11.90 -11.41
C LEU A 45 -21.53 12.45 -11.51
N ALA A 46 -20.54 11.59 -11.36
CA ALA A 46 -19.13 11.99 -11.46
C ALA A 46 -18.82 12.50 -12.87
N LYS A 47 -19.37 11.86 -13.88
CA LYS A 47 -19.19 12.26 -15.27
C LYS A 47 -19.75 13.66 -15.53
N ARG A 48 -20.95 13.92 -15.05
CA ARG A 48 -21.60 15.23 -15.22
C ARG A 48 -20.86 16.34 -14.49
N MET A 49 -20.23 16.00 -13.36
CA MET A 49 -19.48 16.97 -12.56
C MET A 49 -18.00 17.06 -12.95
N ASN A 50 -17.58 16.30 -13.96
CA ASN A 50 -16.14 16.20 -14.34
C ASN A 50 -15.24 15.86 -13.16
N LEU A 51 -15.71 15.01 -12.27
CA LEU A 51 -14.92 14.61 -11.10
C LEU A 51 -13.75 13.73 -11.54
N ARG A 52 -12.59 14.10 -11.05
CA ARG A 52 -11.36 13.33 -11.21
C ARG A 52 -10.91 12.88 -9.85
N GLY A 53 -10.13 11.86 -9.83
CA GLY A 53 -9.54 11.47 -8.57
C GLY A 53 -8.93 10.10 -8.59
N VAL A 54 -8.25 9.80 -7.50
CA VAL A 54 -7.64 8.51 -7.25
C VAL A 54 -8.30 7.94 -6.00
N VAL A 55 -8.72 6.70 -6.09
CA VAL A 55 -9.23 5.96 -4.94
C VAL A 55 -8.17 4.98 -4.50
N LYS A 56 -7.80 5.03 -3.23
CA LYS A 56 -6.86 4.10 -2.63
C LYS A 56 -7.61 3.01 -1.89
N LEU A 57 -7.27 1.77 -2.17
CA LEU A 57 -7.89 0.62 -1.54
C LEU A 57 -6.83 -0.32 -0.99
N GLU A 58 -7.08 -0.82 0.21
CA GLU A 58 -6.31 -1.93 0.74
C GLU A 58 -6.95 -3.22 0.27
N VAL A 59 -6.20 -4.00 -0.46
CA VAL A 59 -6.69 -5.23 -1.09
C VAL A 59 -6.01 -6.43 -0.47
N VAL A 60 -6.81 -7.42 -0.10
CA VAL A 60 -6.32 -8.71 0.32
C VAL A 60 -6.56 -9.69 -0.82
N VAL A 61 -5.49 -10.30 -1.30
CA VAL A 61 -5.53 -11.22 -2.43
C VAL A 61 -5.24 -12.64 -1.95
N ARG A 62 -6.13 -13.56 -2.29
CA ARG A 62 -5.95 -14.97 -1.95
C ARG A 62 -4.78 -15.59 -2.72
N PRO A 63 -4.24 -16.71 -2.27
CA PRO A 63 -3.18 -17.41 -3.00
C PRO A 63 -3.53 -17.69 -4.45
N ASN A 64 -4.78 -17.99 -4.75
CA ASN A 64 -5.21 -18.28 -6.12
C ASN A 64 -5.33 -17.03 -7.03
N GLY A 65 -5.10 -15.83 -6.48
CA GLY A 65 -5.15 -14.59 -7.25
C GLY A 65 -6.46 -13.84 -7.21
N THR A 66 -7.49 -14.38 -6.57
CA THR A 66 -8.77 -13.68 -6.43
C THR A 66 -8.75 -12.71 -5.25
N VAL A 67 -9.50 -11.62 -5.37
CA VAL A 67 -9.59 -10.61 -4.31
C VAL A 67 -10.52 -11.11 -3.21
N LYS A 68 -9.98 -11.18 -2.00
CA LYS A 68 -10.74 -11.56 -0.81
C LYS A 68 -11.53 -10.37 -0.27
N SER A 69 -10.89 -9.21 -0.20
CA SER A 69 -11.52 -8.00 0.30
C SER A 69 -10.84 -6.76 -0.31
N ALA A 70 -11.61 -5.70 -0.41
CA ALA A 70 -11.10 -4.40 -0.85
C ALA A 70 -11.67 -3.34 0.09
N LYS A 71 -10.80 -2.70 0.85
CA LYS A 71 -11.18 -1.68 1.82
C LYS A 71 -10.76 -0.32 1.31
N VAL A 72 -11.70 0.61 1.24
CA VAL A 72 -11.39 1.97 0.82
C VAL A 72 -10.59 2.68 1.90
N MET A 73 -9.42 3.17 1.52
CA MET A 73 -8.53 3.92 2.41
C MET A 73 -8.65 5.42 2.20
N GLY A 74 -9.03 5.85 1.02
CA GLY A 74 -9.22 7.26 0.70
C GLY A 74 -9.72 7.44 -0.71
N GLY A 75 -10.35 8.58 -0.96
CA GLY A 75 -10.88 8.93 -2.26
C GLY A 75 -12.19 9.68 -2.19
N ASN A 76 -12.66 10.15 -3.34
CA ASN A 76 -13.90 10.87 -3.43
C ASN A 76 -15.08 9.91 -3.19
N PRO A 77 -16.01 10.25 -2.29
CA PRO A 77 -17.14 9.38 -1.97
C PRO A 77 -17.99 8.96 -3.17
N VAL A 78 -18.06 9.79 -4.21
CA VAL A 78 -18.82 9.48 -5.43
C VAL A 78 -18.14 8.36 -6.24
N LEU A 79 -16.83 8.21 -6.10
CA LEU A 79 -16.02 7.27 -6.88
C LEU A 79 -15.71 5.97 -6.16
N VAL A 80 -15.79 5.96 -4.82
CA VAL A 80 -15.26 4.84 -4.03
C VAL A 80 -16.00 3.53 -4.28
N ASP A 81 -17.30 3.55 -4.44
CA ASP A 81 -18.07 2.32 -4.67
C ASP A 81 -17.72 1.69 -6.01
N SER A 82 -17.62 2.49 -7.05
CA SER A 82 -17.21 2.01 -8.37
C SER A 82 -15.80 1.43 -8.37
N ALA A 83 -14.90 2.07 -7.64
CA ALA A 83 -13.53 1.58 -7.52
C ALA A 83 -13.48 0.24 -6.79
N ALA A 84 -14.20 0.12 -5.69
CA ALA A 84 -14.23 -1.12 -4.92
C ALA A 84 -14.84 -2.27 -5.72
N ASP A 85 -15.94 -2.01 -6.43
CA ASP A 85 -16.58 -3.01 -7.27
C ASP A 85 -15.66 -3.52 -8.37
N ALA A 86 -14.93 -2.62 -9.01
CA ALA A 86 -13.99 -2.99 -10.06
C ALA A 86 -12.84 -3.83 -9.52
N VAL A 87 -12.25 -3.40 -8.42
CA VAL A 87 -11.08 -4.08 -7.82
C VAL A 87 -11.45 -5.48 -7.34
N GLN A 88 -12.64 -5.67 -6.83
CA GLN A 88 -13.11 -7.00 -6.41
C GLN A 88 -13.12 -8.01 -7.56
N LYS A 89 -13.21 -7.53 -8.79
CA LYS A 89 -13.22 -8.38 -9.99
C LYS A 89 -11.84 -8.57 -10.59
N TRP A 90 -10.83 -7.88 -10.06
CA TRP A 90 -9.47 -8.03 -10.55
C TRP A 90 -8.92 -9.41 -10.22
N LYS A 91 -7.99 -9.87 -11.03
CA LYS A 91 -7.28 -11.12 -10.80
C LYS A 91 -5.79 -10.87 -10.81
N PHE A 92 -5.13 -11.53 -9.89
CA PHE A 92 -3.70 -11.42 -9.70
C PHE A 92 -3.03 -12.76 -9.97
N GLU A 93 -1.74 -12.72 -10.17
CA GLU A 93 -0.95 -13.93 -10.34
C GLU A 93 -1.01 -14.79 -9.08
N PRO A 94 -1.26 -16.10 -9.20
CA PRO A 94 -1.27 -16.99 -8.04
C PRO A 94 0.09 -17.02 -7.35
N THR A 95 0.07 -17.04 -6.05
CA THR A 95 1.27 -17.16 -5.21
C THR A 95 1.01 -18.14 -4.07
N ALA A 96 2.08 -18.50 -3.34
CA ALA A 96 1.97 -19.44 -2.26
C ALA A 96 1.15 -18.92 -1.07
N ASN A 97 1.14 -17.60 -0.89
CA ASN A 97 0.55 -16.98 0.30
C ASN A 97 -0.43 -15.88 -0.08
N GLU A 98 -1.34 -15.63 0.86
CA GLU A 98 -2.20 -14.46 0.81
C GLU A 98 -1.36 -13.19 0.93
N THR A 99 -1.67 -12.18 0.14
CA THR A 99 -0.95 -10.90 0.16
C THR A 99 -1.92 -9.76 0.40
N THR A 100 -1.41 -8.72 1.07
CA THR A 100 -2.16 -7.50 1.36
C THR A 100 -1.34 -6.31 0.89
N GLY A 101 -1.98 -5.37 0.26
CA GLY A 101 -1.31 -4.15 -0.18
C GLY A 101 -2.30 -3.10 -0.67
N ILE A 102 -1.76 -1.97 -1.09
CA ILE A 102 -2.55 -0.84 -1.57
C ILE A 102 -2.56 -0.84 -3.10
N VAL A 103 -3.75 -0.67 -3.65
CA VAL A 103 -3.93 -0.37 -5.08
C VAL A 103 -4.59 0.99 -5.23
N GLU A 104 -4.28 1.66 -6.33
CA GLU A 104 -4.86 2.94 -6.66
C GLU A 104 -5.65 2.81 -7.95
N VAL A 105 -6.86 3.36 -7.94
CA VAL A 105 -7.74 3.39 -9.10
C VAL A 105 -7.94 4.84 -9.50
N SER A 106 -7.54 5.18 -10.71
CA SER A 106 -7.66 6.54 -11.23
C SER A 106 -8.93 6.70 -12.05
N PHE A 107 -9.60 7.81 -11.81
CA PHE A 107 -10.77 8.22 -12.59
C PHE A 107 -10.46 9.53 -13.31
N GLU A 108 -10.57 9.48 -14.62
CA GLU A 108 -10.38 10.66 -15.46
C GLU A 108 -11.51 10.76 -16.46
N PRO A 109 -12.18 11.92 -16.56
CA PRO A 109 -13.19 12.15 -17.58
C PRO A 109 -12.52 12.17 -18.96
N ARG A 110 -13.20 11.58 -19.91
CA ARG A 110 -12.79 11.62 -21.32
C ARG A 110 -13.57 12.69 -22.07
#